data_bde1cb24f5c5ddace6652a5009fa37f8
#
_entry.id   bde1cb24f5c5ddace6652a5009fa37f8
#
_cell.length_a   1.000
_cell.length_b   1.000
_cell.length_c   1.000
_cell.angle_alpha   90.00
_cell.angle_beta   90.00
_cell.angle_gamma   90.00
#
_symmetry.space_group_name_H-M   'P 1'
#
loop_
_entity.id
_entity.type
_entity.pdbx_description
1 polymer ?
#
loop_
_entity_poly.entity_id
_entity_poly.type
_entity_poly.pdbx_seq_one_letter_code
_entity_poly.pdbx_strand_id
1 'polypeptide(L)'
;MKPKDDWHRADIIAELHKRGTSLAALSRSAGLSSSTLSNTLDRPWPKGEWLIASRLGKHPAEIWPSRYFDERGLFIERIIRGKGLPSISRKLNNRKA
;
A
#
# COMPACT_ATOMS: atom_id res chain seq x y z
N MET A 1 -4.71 -8.58 -21.81
CA MET A 1 -4.83 -9.27 -20.60
C MET A 1 -5.22 -8.39 -19.47
N LYS A 2 -6.11 -8.88 -18.64
CA LYS A 2 -6.58 -8.09 -17.57
C LYS A 2 -5.61 -8.06 -16.42
N PRO A 3 -5.48 -6.98 -15.71
CA PRO A 3 -4.65 -6.97 -14.53
C PRO A 3 -5.26 -7.85 -13.46
N LYS A 4 -4.45 -8.25 -12.52
CA LYS A 4 -4.96 -9.03 -11.44
C LYS A 4 -5.94 -8.23 -10.64
N ASP A 5 -6.82 -8.93 -9.97
CA ASP A 5 -7.77 -8.27 -9.10
C ASP A 5 -7.09 -7.86 -7.81
N ASP A 6 -7.63 -6.82 -7.19
CA ASP A 6 -7.14 -6.40 -5.88
C ASP A 6 -7.43 -7.50 -4.87
N TRP A 7 -6.63 -7.56 -3.83
CA TRP A 7 -6.89 -8.47 -2.74
C TRP A 7 -8.18 -8.06 -2.07
N HIS A 8 -8.94 -9.03 -1.65
CA HIS A 8 -10.14 -8.76 -0.87
C HIS A 8 -9.69 -8.25 0.50
N ARG A 9 -10.47 -7.34 1.08
CA ARG A 9 -10.09 -6.79 2.38
C ARG A 9 -9.90 -7.88 3.42
N ALA A 10 -10.70 -8.94 3.36
CA ALA A 10 -10.58 -10.03 4.30
C ALA A 10 -9.22 -10.71 4.20
N ASP A 11 -8.67 -10.79 2.99
CA ASP A 11 -7.38 -11.42 2.79
C ASP A 11 -6.26 -10.57 3.38
N ILE A 12 -6.39 -9.26 3.25
CA ILE A 12 -5.40 -8.36 3.80
C ILE A 12 -5.39 -8.47 5.33
N ILE A 13 -6.58 -8.46 5.91
CA ILE A 13 -6.71 -8.57 7.35
C ILE A 13 -6.16 -9.89 7.85
N ALA A 14 -6.48 -10.98 7.14
CA ALA A 14 -6.01 -12.29 7.53
C ALA A 14 -4.49 -12.38 7.48
N GLU A 15 -3.89 -11.80 6.44
CA GLU A 15 -2.43 -11.85 6.34
C GLU A 15 -1.76 -11.06 7.45
N LEU A 16 -2.35 -9.94 7.84
CA LEU A 16 -1.80 -9.16 8.93
C LEU A 16 -1.89 -9.94 10.24
N HIS A 17 -3.02 -10.62 10.45
CA HIS A 17 -3.18 -11.44 11.65
C HIS A 17 -2.20 -12.59 11.68
N LYS A 18 -1.92 -13.18 10.54
CA LYS A 18 -0.95 -14.26 10.48
C LYS A 18 0.44 -13.79 10.87
N ARG A 19 0.70 -12.52 10.70
CA ARG A 19 1.99 -11.95 11.05
C ARG A 19 2.00 -11.35 12.45
N GLY A 20 0.95 -11.59 13.21
CA GLY A 20 0.90 -11.13 14.59
C GLY A 20 0.56 -9.66 14.76
N THR A 21 -0.08 -9.07 13.76
CA THR A 21 -0.44 -7.67 13.86
C THR A 21 -1.88 -7.49 13.37
N SER A 22 -2.31 -6.25 13.26
CA SER A 22 -3.65 -5.94 12.78
C SER A 22 -3.61 -4.54 12.19
N LEU A 23 -4.69 -4.16 11.51
CA LEU A 23 -4.77 -2.81 10.99
C LEU A 23 -4.68 -1.79 12.10
N ALA A 24 -5.34 -2.06 13.22
CA ALA A 24 -5.31 -1.13 14.34
C ALA A 24 -3.91 -1.00 14.92
N ALA A 25 -3.24 -2.13 15.11
CA ALA A 25 -1.90 -2.11 15.68
C ALA A 25 -0.92 -1.43 14.74
N LEU A 26 -1.05 -1.71 13.45
CA LEU A 26 -0.17 -1.10 12.47
C LEU A 26 -0.40 0.40 12.39
N SER A 27 -1.66 0.81 12.48
CA SER A 27 -2.01 2.22 12.46
C SER A 27 -1.36 2.94 13.63
N ARG A 28 -1.50 2.38 14.82
CA ARG A 28 -0.91 2.98 16.02
C ARG A 28 0.60 3.04 15.93
N SER A 29 1.21 2.01 15.41
CA SER A 29 2.67 2.00 15.30
C SER A 29 3.17 3.07 14.34
N ALA A 30 2.32 3.52 13.44
CA ALA A 30 2.68 4.58 12.51
C ALA A 30 2.29 5.97 13.04
N GLY A 31 1.83 6.04 14.27
CA GLY A 31 1.44 7.32 14.84
C GLY A 31 0.06 7.78 14.45
N LEU A 32 -0.77 6.86 13.98
CA LEU A 32 -2.12 7.19 13.55
C LEU A 32 -3.13 6.64 14.53
N SER A 33 -4.37 7.07 14.43
CA SER A 33 -5.39 6.51 15.31
C SER A 33 -5.67 5.09 14.86
N SER A 34 -6.20 4.26 15.74
CA SER A 34 -6.34 2.84 15.48
C SER A 34 -7.25 2.52 14.30
N SER A 35 -8.14 3.42 13.92
CA SER A 35 -9.04 3.16 12.81
C SER A 35 -8.63 3.80 11.51
N THR A 36 -7.58 4.59 11.52
CA THR A 36 -7.21 5.35 10.34
C THR A 36 -6.76 4.49 9.17
N LEU A 37 -5.95 3.51 9.47
CA LEU A 37 -5.37 2.71 8.39
C LEU A 37 -6.40 1.87 7.65
N SER A 38 -7.51 1.54 8.31
CA SER A 38 -8.52 0.75 7.63
C SER A 38 -9.16 1.48 6.46
N ASN A 39 -9.05 2.79 6.44
CA ASN A 39 -9.58 3.56 5.31
C ASN A 39 -8.87 3.19 4.02
N THR A 40 -7.64 2.71 4.12
CA THR A 40 -6.88 2.32 2.94
C THR A 40 -7.57 1.20 2.17
N LEU A 41 -8.31 0.37 2.87
CA LEU A 41 -8.98 -0.74 2.23
C LEU A 41 -10.16 -0.27 1.39
N ASP A 42 -10.70 0.88 1.71
CA ASP A 42 -11.87 1.38 1.02
C ASP A 42 -11.55 2.40 -0.05
N ARG A 43 -10.42 3.08 0.07
CA ARG A 43 -10.07 4.10 -0.91
C ARG A 43 -8.57 4.20 -1.06
N PRO A 44 -8.11 4.71 -2.21
CA PRO A 44 -6.67 4.85 -2.44
C PRO A 44 -6.04 5.83 -1.47
N TRP A 45 -4.93 5.42 -0.88
CA TRP A 45 -4.18 6.27 0.02
C TRP A 45 -2.74 5.74 0.03
N PRO A 46 -1.86 6.31 -0.78
CA PRO A 46 -0.51 5.75 -0.95
C PRO A 46 0.24 5.50 0.34
N LYS A 47 0.17 6.41 1.28
CA LYS A 47 0.88 6.21 2.54
C LYS A 47 0.37 4.97 3.27
N GLY A 48 -0.95 4.81 3.36
CA GLY A 48 -1.51 3.64 4.02
C GLY A 48 -1.21 2.37 3.27
N GLU A 49 -1.23 2.44 1.95
CA GLU A 49 -0.92 1.28 1.13
C GLU A 49 0.49 0.80 1.37
N TRP A 50 1.45 1.71 1.45
CA TRP A 50 2.83 1.34 1.70
C TRP A 50 3.02 0.78 3.10
N LEU A 51 2.31 1.31 4.08
CA LEU A 51 2.41 0.80 5.44
C LEU A 51 1.95 -0.65 5.51
N ILE A 52 0.83 -0.95 4.88
CA ILE A 52 0.31 -2.30 4.88
C ILE A 52 1.20 -3.23 4.06
N ALA A 53 1.54 -2.81 2.86
CA ALA A 53 2.33 -3.64 1.98
C ALA A 53 3.71 -3.93 2.55
N SER A 54 4.33 -2.94 3.16
CA SER A 54 5.64 -3.15 3.78
C SER A 54 5.58 -4.20 4.86
N ARG A 55 4.52 -4.17 5.66
CA ARG A 55 4.39 -5.15 6.73
C ARG A 55 4.21 -6.55 6.16
N LEU A 56 3.60 -6.64 4.99
CA LEU A 56 3.40 -7.94 4.36
C LEU A 56 4.56 -8.36 3.46
N GLY A 57 5.57 -7.51 3.36
CA GLY A 57 6.72 -7.81 2.54
C GLY A 57 6.41 -7.77 1.06
N LYS A 58 5.48 -6.93 0.65
CA LYS A 58 5.07 -6.84 -0.73
C LYS A 58 5.04 -5.40 -1.21
N HIS A 59 5.00 -5.24 -2.51
CA HIS A 59 4.80 -3.92 -3.10
C HIS A 59 3.30 -3.67 -3.12
N PRO A 60 2.86 -2.43 -2.87
CA PRO A 60 1.42 -2.15 -2.89
C PRO A 60 0.73 -2.55 -4.18
N ALA A 61 1.43 -2.52 -5.30
CA ALA A 61 0.84 -2.91 -6.57
C ALA A 61 0.47 -4.38 -6.60
N GLU A 62 1.07 -5.18 -5.75
CA GLU A 62 0.72 -6.60 -5.68
C GLU A 62 -0.59 -6.80 -4.96
N ILE A 63 -0.90 -5.91 -4.03
CA ILE A 63 -2.12 -6.01 -3.25
C ILE A 63 -3.26 -5.28 -3.93
N TRP A 64 -2.97 -4.11 -4.48
CA TRP A 64 -3.99 -3.30 -5.15
C TRP A 64 -3.62 -2.99 -6.59
N PRO A 65 -3.62 -3.98 -7.47
CA PRO A 65 -3.25 -3.72 -8.87
C PRO A 65 -4.09 -2.64 -9.53
N SER A 66 -5.37 -2.56 -9.17
CA SER A 66 -6.22 -1.57 -9.81
C SER A 66 -5.82 -0.15 -9.50
N ARG A 67 -5.06 0.06 -8.44
CA ARG A 67 -4.63 1.39 -8.05
C ARG A 67 -3.30 1.77 -8.68
N TYR A 68 -2.60 0.78 -9.23
CA TYR A 68 -1.25 0.99 -9.77
C TYR A 68 -1.10 0.69 -11.24
N PHE A 69 -2.12 0.10 -11.86
CA PHE A 69 -2.09 -0.18 -13.29
C PHE A 69 -3.36 0.35 -13.91
N ASP A 70 -3.23 0.94 -15.10
CA ASP A 70 -4.41 1.47 -15.76
C ASP A 70 -5.12 0.34 -16.51
N GLU A 71 -6.19 0.68 -17.22
CA GLU A 71 -6.97 -0.33 -17.91
C GLU A 71 -6.21 -1.05 -18.99
N ARG A 72 -5.09 -0.48 -19.41
CA ARG A 72 -4.25 -1.15 -20.39
C ARG A 72 -3.16 -1.98 -19.73
N GLY A 73 -3.14 -2.01 -18.41
CA GLY A 73 -2.13 -2.76 -17.70
C GLY A 73 -0.82 -2.03 -17.53
N LEU A 74 -0.79 -0.73 -17.80
CA LEU A 74 0.42 0.05 -17.65
C LEU A 74 0.53 0.59 -16.23
N PHE A 75 1.74 0.54 -15.69
CA PHE A 75 1.96 1.02 -14.33
C PHE A 75 1.73 2.52 -14.21
N ILE A 76 1.01 2.90 -13.18
CA ILE A 76 0.74 4.29 -12.90
C ILE A 76 1.55 4.67 -11.69
N GLU A 77 2.44 5.63 -11.86
CA GLU A 77 3.23 6.06 -10.75
C GLU A 77 2.39 6.91 -9.81
N ARG A 78 2.42 6.60 -8.54
CA ARG A 78 1.65 7.35 -7.58
C ARG A 78 2.59 8.03 -6.61
N ILE A 79 2.30 9.29 -6.35
CA ILE A 79 3.16 10.10 -5.50
C ILE A 79 2.66 10.09 -4.08
N ILE A 80 3.54 9.81 -3.16
CA ILE A 80 3.19 9.84 -1.76
C ILE A 80 3.35 11.27 -1.28
N ARG A 81 2.26 11.84 -0.80
CA ARG A 81 2.32 13.17 -0.30
C ARG A 81 2.67 13.13 1.15
N GLY A 82 3.34 14.08 1.63
CA GLY A 82 3.65 14.14 3.03
C GLY A 82 5.13 14.09 3.26
N LYS A 83 5.55 14.73 4.29
CA LYS A 83 6.90 14.79 4.56
C LYS A 83 7.40 13.62 5.20
N GLY A 84 8.61 13.35 5.14
CA GLY A 84 9.25 12.29 5.83
C GLY A 84 9.06 10.92 5.24
N LEU A 85 8.32 10.81 4.18
CA LEU A 85 8.17 9.53 3.56
C LEU A 85 9.26 9.30 2.58
N PRO A 86 9.80 8.12 2.55
CA PRO A 86 10.83 7.83 1.59
C PRO A 86 10.24 7.87 0.23
N SER A 87 10.93 8.45 -0.65
CA SER A 87 10.52 8.46 -2.01
C SER A 87 11.33 7.49 -2.72
N ILE A 88 11.20 6.28 -2.33
CA ILE A 88 11.99 5.25 -2.90
C ILE A 88 11.94 5.20 -4.39
N SER A 89 10.76 5.25 -4.93
CA SER A 89 10.66 5.20 -6.37
C SER A 89 11.31 6.41 -6.99
N ARG A 90 11.19 7.56 -6.37
CA ARG A 90 11.79 8.72 -6.91
C ARG A 90 13.29 8.62 -6.86
N LYS A 91 13.82 8.09 -5.80
CA LYS A 91 15.20 7.90 -5.72
C LYS A 91 15.69 6.98 -6.78
N LEU A 92 15.02 5.92 -7.00
CA LEU A 92 15.44 5.00 -8.02
C LEU A 92 15.40 5.64 -9.36
N ASN A 93 14.43 6.46 -9.59
CA ASN A 93 14.35 7.11 -10.85
C ASN A 93 15.44 8.11 -11.05
N ASN A 94 15.79 8.75 -10.03
CA ASN A 94 16.77 9.72 -10.18
C ASN A 94 18.09 9.22 -10.27
N ARG A 95 18.24 8.23 -9.83
CA ARG A 95 19.42 7.78 -9.84
C ARG A 95 19.92 7.69 -10.87
N LYS A 96 19.57 7.67 -11.36
CA LYS A 96 19.98 7.60 -12.40
C LYS A 96 20.14 8.34 -12.87
N ALA A 97 19.78 8.56 -12.47
CA ALA A 97 20.07 9.29 -13.22
C ALA A 97 20.83 9.72 -13.25
#